data_1f34ee3b16c089038a4256d454a7ce1f
#
_entry.id   1f34ee3b16c089038a4256d454a7ce1f
#
_cell.length_a   1.000
_cell.length_b   1.000
_cell.length_c   1.000
_cell.angle_alpha   90.00
_cell.angle_beta   90.00
_cell.angle_gamma   90.00
#
_symmetry.space_group_name_H-M   'P 1'
#
loop_
_entity.id
_entity.type
_entity.pdbx_description
1 polymer ?
#
loop_
_entity_poly.entity_id
_entity_poly.type
_entity_poly.pdbx_seq_one_letter_code
_entity_poly.pdbx_strand_id
1 'polypeptide(L)'
;MAHTETVPESISRVSVDPTEMESFSRMAEDWWNPEGMFRPLHEMNGARIGFIKQALCEHFHRDPDSELPLKGLRILDIGCGGGLLCEPITRLGAQVTGVDALERNLKTAKTHAEQMQLDIDYRHGTIEQLVQSGEPQFDAVLNMEVIEHVANPPDFMSDCAAMIRPGGMMICSTINRTMKAFLFAIVGAEYVLNWLPRGTHQYEKLVRPSEIQSWLTRAGLLTQPSIGMSLNPITRNWTFSDDLSINYVTIGVKPSDVQS
;
A
#
# COMPACT_ATOMS: atom_id res chain seq x y z
N MET A 1 23.32 35.30 -34.64
CA MET A 1 22.31 35.21 -33.57
C MET A 1 21.96 33.74 -33.42
N ALA A 2 22.52 33.12 -32.38
CA ALA A 2 22.30 31.71 -32.11
C ALA A 2 21.07 31.59 -31.18
N HIS A 3 20.00 30.93 -31.65
CA HIS A 3 18.88 30.55 -30.82
C HIS A 3 19.31 29.35 -29.96
N THR A 4 19.52 29.63 -28.68
CA THR A 4 19.61 28.58 -27.65
C THR A 4 18.18 28.12 -27.36
N GLU A 5 17.80 26.96 -27.91
CA GLU A 5 16.64 26.24 -27.46
C GLU A 5 16.92 25.72 -26.03
N THR A 6 16.22 26.30 -25.07
CA THR A 6 16.15 25.78 -23.71
C THR A 6 15.31 24.51 -23.74
N VAL A 7 15.96 23.36 -23.57
CA VAL A 7 15.30 22.09 -23.27
C VAL A 7 14.55 22.27 -21.95
N PRO A 8 13.22 21.95 -21.86
CA PRO A 8 12.52 22.03 -20.59
C PRO A 8 13.11 20.95 -19.66
N GLU A 9 13.61 21.40 -18.50
CA GLU A 9 13.91 20.51 -17.39
C GLU A 9 12.66 19.65 -17.12
N SER A 10 12.73 18.37 -17.44
CA SER A 10 11.76 17.40 -16.98
C SER A 10 11.88 17.39 -15.45
N ILE A 11 10.93 18.02 -14.77
CA ILE A 11 10.76 17.89 -13.34
C ILE A 11 10.56 16.38 -13.11
N SER A 12 11.57 15.75 -12.56
CA SER A 12 11.52 14.34 -12.14
C SER A 12 10.37 14.22 -11.15
N ARG A 13 9.25 13.61 -11.57
CA ARG A 13 8.14 13.25 -10.70
C ARG A 13 8.62 12.12 -9.83
N VAL A 14 9.14 12.42 -8.65
CA VAL A 14 9.57 11.42 -7.67
C VAL A 14 8.60 11.49 -6.51
N SER A 15 7.84 10.42 -6.30
CA SER A 15 6.89 10.30 -5.17
C SER A 15 7.59 10.10 -3.83
N VAL A 16 8.87 9.80 -3.82
CA VAL A 16 9.63 9.43 -2.62
C VAL A 16 10.08 10.67 -1.84
N ASP A 17 9.77 10.71 -0.53
CA ASP A 17 10.30 11.70 0.41
C ASP A 17 11.64 11.21 0.98
N PRO A 18 12.78 11.93 0.75
CA PRO A 18 14.09 11.48 1.22
C PRO A 18 14.20 11.32 2.74
N THR A 19 13.45 12.12 3.50
CA THR A 19 13.47 12.07 4.98
C THR A 19 12.81 10.79 5.49
N GLU A 20 11.69 10.40 4.86
CA GLU A 20 11.01 9.14 5.16
C GLU A 20 11.90 7.94 4.81
N MET A 21 12.57 8.00 3.66
CA MET A 21 13.52 6.95 3.21
C MET A 21 14.60 6.65 4.25
N GLU A 22 15.21 7.71 4.81
CA GLU A 22 16.27 7.52 5.82
C GLU A 22 15.72 6.84 7.09
N SER A 23 14.51 7.21 7.51
CA SER A 23 13.86 6.62 8.68
C SER A 23 13.57 5.13 8.48
N PHE A 24 12.91 4.76 7.39
CA PHE A 24 12.60 3.36 7.07
C PHE A 24 13.85 2.52 6.82
N SER A 25 14.90 3.09 6.22
CA SER A 25 16.15 2.37 5.99
C SER A 25 16.82 1.89 7.28
N ARG A 26 16.71 2.66 8.36
CA ARG A 26 17.28 2.28 9.67
C ARG A 26 16.54 1.10 10.30
N MET A 27 15.29 0.88 9.95
CA MET A 27 14.42 -0.16 10.51
C MET A 27 14.36 -1.44 9.65
N ALA A 28 15.01 -1.44 8.47
CA ALA A 28 14.82 -2.48 7.46
C ALA A 28 15.11 -3.92 7.91
N GLU A 29 15.96 -4.13 8.92
CA GLU A 29 16.29 -5.46 9.45
C GLU A 29 15.24 -6.00 10.43
N ASP A 30 14.35 -5.11 10.92
CA ASP A 30 13.36 -5.45 11.96
C ASP A 30 11.99 -5.88 11.38
N TRP A 31 11.83 -5.87 10.03
CA TRP A 31 10.55 -6.14 9.37
C TRP A 31 9.85 -7.42 9.83
N TRP A 32 10.59 -8.49 10.07
CA TRP A 32 10.02 -9.80 10.45
C TRP A 32 10.09 -10.09 11.96
N ASN A 33 10.47 -9.10 12.77
CA ASN A 33 10.42 -9.18 14.22
C ASN A 33 9.02 -8.78 14.72
N PRO A 34 8.17 -9.72 15.17
CA PRO A 34 6.80 -9.40 15.58
C PRO A 34 6.72 -8.57 16.88
N GLU A 35 7.82 -8.52 17.64
CA GLU A 35 7.92 -7.68 18.83
C GLU A 35 8.72 -6.38 18.57
N GLY A 36 9.17 -6.18 17.34
CA GLY A 36 9.97 -5.04 16.91
C GLY A 36 9.15 -3.82 16.52
N MET A 37 9.79 -2.94 15.76
CA MET A 37 9.21 -1.64 15.37
C MET A 37 8.01 -1.78 14.43
N PHE A 38 7.90 -2.87 13.67
CA PHE A 38 6.77 -3.16 12.79
C PHE A 38 5.67 -4.01 13.44
N ARG A 39 5.71 -4.19 14.76
CA ARG A 39 4.69 -4.92 15.51
C ARG A 39 3.25 -4.49 15.19
N PRO A 40 2.89 -3.18 15.07
CA PRO A 40 1.54 -2.78 14.70
C PRO A 40 1.10 -3.33 13.33
N LEU A 41 2.03 -3.42 12.37
CA LEU A 41 1.75 -4.01 11.07
C LEU A 41 1.53 -5.52 11.16
N HIS A 42 2.29 -6.23 11.98
CA HIS A 42 2.07 -7.66 12.25
C HIS A 42 0.70 -7.91 12.87
N GLU A 43 0.30 -7.10 13.85
CA GLU A 43 -0.99 -7.25 14.53
C GLU A 43 -2.19 -7.00 13.61
N MET A 44 -2.10 -5.98 12.73
CA MET A 44 -3.18 -5.68 11.78
C MET A 44 -3.19 -6.60 10.55
N ASN A 45 -2.09 -7.29 10.28
CA ASN A 45 -1.90 -8.02 9.02
C ASN A 45 -2.92 -9.11 8.79
N GLY A 46 -3.30 -9.85 9.84
CA GLY A 46 -4.33 -10.89 9.73
C GLY A 46 -5.67 -10.35 9.24
N ALA A 47 -6.10 -9.20 9.80
CA ALA A 47 -7.33 -8.53 9.37
C ALA A 47 -7.22 -8.00 7.94
N ARG A 48 -6.08 -7.37 7.57
CA ARG A 48 -5.85 -6.85 6.22
C ARG A 48 -5.88 -7.95 5.17
N ILE A 49 -5.17 -9.07 5.42
CA ILE A 49 -5.15 -10.22 4.49
C ILE A 49 -6.56 -10.79 4.29
N GLY A 50 -7.32 -10.97 5.39
CA GLY A 50 -8.70 -11.42 5.32
C GLY A 50 -9.57 -10.50 4.47
N PHE A 51 -9.47 -9.18 4.67
CA PHE A 51 -10.19 -8.19 3.90
C PHE A 51 -9.78 -8.19 2.42
N ILE A 52 -8.48 -8.19 2.12
CA ILE A 52 -7.96 -8.20 0.75
C ILE A 52 -8.43 -9.46 0.02
N LYS A 53 -8.30 -10.64 0.67
CA LYS A 53 -8.79 -11.91 0.12
C LYS A 53 -10.27 -11.80 -0.25
N GLN A 54 -11.10 -11.36 0.70
CA GLN A 54 -12.54 -11.28 0.50
C GLN A 54 -12.89 -10.30 -0.64
N ALA A 55 -12.31 -9.10 -0.64
CA ALA A 55 -12.57 -8.07 -1.66
C ALA A 55 -12.16 -8.54 -3.06
N LEU A 56 -10.99 -9.18 -3.19
CA LEU A 56 -10.53 -9.73 -4.47
C LEU A 56 -11.41 -10.90 -4.95
N CYS A 57 -11.79 -11.82 -4.04
CA CYS A 57 -12.65 -12.93 -4.39
C CYS A 57 -14.03 -12.46 -4.84
N GLU A 58 -14.64 -11.51 -4.15
CA GLU A 58 -15.91 -10.92 -4.52
C GLU A 58 -15.84 -10.25 -5.88
N HIS A 59 -14.82 -9.39 -6.09
CA HIS A 59 -14.66 -8.64 -7.33
C HIS A 59 -14.41 -9.54 -8.54
N PHE A 60 -13.56 -10.56 -8.40
CA PHE A 60 -13.20 -11.50 -9.49
C PHE A 60 -14.05 -12.77 -9.52
N HIS A 61 -15.18 -12.82 -8.78
CA HIS A 61 -16.11 -13.93 -8.72
C HIS A 61 -15.43 -15.27 -8.40
N ARG A 62 -14.64 -15.30 -7.33
CA ARG A 62 -13.89 -16.47 -6.87
C ARG A 62 -14.43 -16.97 -5.54
N ASP A 63 -14.26 -18.25 -5.31
CA ASP A 63 -14.58 -18.87 -4.02
C ASP A 63 -13.47 -18.55 -3.00
N PRO A 64 -13.78 -17.77 -1.94
CA PRO A 64 -12.80 -17.42 -0.91
C PRO A 64 -12.38 -18.62 -0.04
N ASP A 65 -13.13 -19.70 -0.05
CA ASP A 65 -12.85 -20.91 0.74
C ASP A 65 -12.10 -21.98 -0.06
N SER A 66 -11.81 -21.72 -1.34
CA SER A 66 -10.94 -22.60 -2.12
C SER A 66 -9.50 -22.59 -1.58
N GLU A 67 -8.73 -23.65 -1.88
CA GLU A 67 -7.33 -23.79 -1.43
C GLU A 67 -6.43 -22.64 -1.90
N LEU A 68 -6.62 -22.18 -3.14
CA LEU A 68 -5.85 -21.08 -3.74
C LEU A 68 -6.81 -20.03 -4.33
N PRO A 69 -7.49 -19.22 -3.48
CA PRO A 69 -8.57 -18.32 -3.90
C PRO A 69 -8.09 -17.23 -4.86
N LEU A 70 -6.80 -16.84 -4.81
CA LEU A 70 -6.22 -15.79 -5.65
C LEU A 70 -5.38 -16.36 -6.83
N LYS A 71 -5.50 -17.67 -7.11
CA LYS A 71 -4.68 -18.32 -8.15
C LYS A 71 -4.74 -17.61 -9.48
N GLY A 72 -3.54 -17.23 -9.98
CA GLY A 72 -3.35 -16.61 -11.29
C GLY A 72 -3.72 -15.13 -11.37
N LEU A 73 -4.14 -14.47 -10.27
CA LEU A 73 -4.21 -13.01 -10.21
C LEU A 73 -2.80 -12.43 -10.14
N ARG A 74 -2.52 -11.44 -10.98
CA ARG A 74 -1.30 -10.61 -10.90
C ARG A 74 -1.56 -9.45 -9.95
N ILE A 75 -0.82 -9.37 -8.87
CA ILE A 75 -1.01 -8.36 -7.82
C ILE A 75 0.28 -7.57 -7.64
N LEU A 76 0.18 -6.24 -7.71
CA LEU A 76 1.24 -5.32 -7.36
C LEU A 76 1.06 -4.87 -5.90
N ASP A 77 2.10 -5.03 -5.08
CA ASP A 77 2.19 -4.42 -3.74
C ASP A 77 3.22 -3.28 -3.81
N ILE A 78 2.75 -2.02 -3.83
CA ILE A 78 3.60 -0.84 -3.93
C ILE A 78 3.96 -0.34 -2.54
N GLY A 79 5.26 -0.09 -2.30
CA GLY A 79 5.79 0.15 -0.96
C GLY A 79 5.76 -1.12 -0.10
N CYS A 80 6.13 -2.25 -0.68
CA CYS A 80 5.95 -3.58 -0.07
C CYS A 80 6.80 -3.81 1.19
N GLY A 81 7.77 -2.93 1.48
CA GLY A 81 8.66 -3.05 2.64
C GLY A 81 9.37 -4.39 2.71
N GLY A 82 9.31 -5.04 3.86
CA GLY A 82 9.87 -6.39 4.09
C GLY A 82 9.03 -7.55 3.56
N GLY A 83 7.93 -7.28 2.81
CA GLY A 83 7.13 -8.32 2.18
C GLY A 83 6.01 -8.91 3.07
N LEU A 84 5.63 -8.23 4.14
CA LEU A 84 4.62 -8.71 5.10
C LEU A 84 3.26 -9.03 4.46
N LEU A 85 2.89 -8.35 3.38
CA LEU A 85 1.67 -8.64 2.61
C LEU A 85 1.96 -9.54 1.40
N CYS A 86 3.09 -9.34 0.73
CA CYS A 86 3.44 -10.13 -0.45
C CYS A 86 3.40 -11.63 -0.17
N GLU A 87 3.98 -12.10 0.94
CA GLU A 87 4.06 -13.53 1.24
C GLU A 87 2.70 -14.20 1.46
N PRO A 88 1.82 -13.71 2.36
CA PRO A 88 0.52 -14.34 2.54
C PRO A 88 -0.36 -14.26 1.30
N ILE A 89 -0.29 -13.20 0.50
CA ILE A 89 -1.03 -13.08 -0.76
C ILE A 89 -0.50 -14.11 -1.79
N THR A 90 0.81 -14.33 -1.83
CA THR A 90 1.41 -15.40 -2.67
C THR A 90 0.94 -16.79 -2.22
N ARG A 91 0.86 -17.05 -0.90
CA ARG A 91 0.34 -18.32 -0.36
C ARG A 91 -1.13 -18.57 -0.72
N LEU A 92 -1.91 -17.50 -0.98
CA LEU A 92 -3.26 -17.59 -1.50
C LEU A 92 -3.33 -17.86 -3.02
N GLY A 93 -2.17 -18.00 -3.69
CA GLY A 93 -2.05 -18.39 -5.09
C GLY A 93 -1.86 -17.24 -6.08
N ALA A 94 -1.74 -16.00 -5.63
CA ALA A 94 -1.47 -14.86 -6.50
C ALA A 94 -0.02 -14.86 -7.02
N GLN A 95 0.17 -14.26 -8.20
CA GLN A 95 1.48 -13.86 -8.73
C GLN A 95 1.76 -12.44 -8.25
N VAL A 96 2.64 -12.31 -7.24
CA VAL A 96 2.88 -11.04 -6.57
C VAL A 96 4.17 -10.39 -7.10
N THR A 97 4.06 -9.10 -7.47
CA THR A 97 5.20 -8.22 -7.67
C THR A 97 5.21 -7.22 -6.51
N GLY A 98 6.28 -7.22 -5.72
CA GLY A 98 6.51 -6.25 -4.64
C GLY A 98 7.49 -5.18 -5.11
N VAL A 99 7.12 -3.90 -4.99
CA VAL A 99 7.99 -2.77 -5.36
C VAL A 99 8.24 -1.91 -4.13
N ASP A 100 9.50 -1.59 -3.87
CA ASP A 100 9.89 -0.68 -2.80
C ASP A 100 11.06 0.20 -3.23
N ALA A 101 11.07 1.45 -2.79
CA ALA A 101 12.10 2.41 -3.10
C ALA A 101 13.39 2.21 -2.27
N LEU A 102 13.35 1.36 -1.23
CA LEU A 102 14.47 1.03 -0.38
C LEU A 102 15.01 -0.38 -0.66
N GLU A 103 16.20 -0.45 -1.24
CA GLU A 103 16.86 -1.73 -1.53
C GLU A 103 17.07 -2.59 -0.27
N ARG A 104 17.29 -1.94 0.90
CA ARG A 104 17.44 -2.65 2.18
C ARG A 104 16.18 -3.41 2.59
N ASN A 105 14.99 -2.81 2.39
CA ASN A 105 13.71 -3.48 2.63
C ASN A 105 13.60 -4.74 1.77
N LEU A 106 13.90 -4.59 0.48
CA LEU A 106 13.81 -5.70 -0.48
C LEU A 106 14.83 -6.81 -0.20
N LYS A 107 16.01 -6.46 0.32
CA LYS A 107 16.96 -7.49 0.76
C LYS A 107 16.36 -8.36 1.87
N THR A 108 15.73 -7.73 2.85
CA THR A 108 15.02 -8.44 3.92
C THR A 108 13.87 -9.28 3.38
N ALA A 109 13.03 -8.69 2.50
CA ALA A 109 11.91 -9.37 1.86
C ALA A 109 12.34 -10.60 1.06
N LYS A 110 13.36 -10.47 0.20
CA LYS A 110 13.91 -11.58 -0.60
C LYS A 110 14.45 -12.68 0.27
N THR A 111 15.27 -12.34 1.27
CA THR A 111 15.87 -13.33 2.21
C THR A 111 14.78 -14.12 2.92
N HIS A 112 13.71 -13.46 3.41
CA HIS A 112 12.64 -14.16 4.10
C HIS A 112 11.81 -15.03 3.14
N ALA A 113 11.46 -14.51 1.95
CA ALA A 113 10.73 -15.28 0.94
C ALA A 113 11.50 -16.54 0.50
N GLU A 114 12.83 -16.45 0.30
CA GLU A 114 13.70 -17.59 0.01
C GLU A 114 13.66 -18.65 1.12
N GLN A 115 13.73 -18.22 2.39
CA GLN A 115 13.61 -19.12 3.54
C GLN A 115 12.24 -19.81 3.60
N MET A 116 11.19 -19.11 3.16
CA MET A 116 9.82 -19.63 3.10
C MET A 116 9.50 -20.36 1.80
N GLN A 117 10.45 -20.47 0.88
CA GLN A 117 10.30 -21.12 -0.43
C GLN A 117 9.15 -20.49 -1.26
N LEU A 118 9.03 -19.17 -1.22
CA LEU A 118 8.04 -18.40 -1.97
C LEU A 118 8.70 -17.74 -3.18
N ASP A 119 8.03 -17.83 -4.33
CA ASP A 119 8.42 -17.14 -5.55
C ASP A 119 7.67 -15.80 -5.64
N ILE A 120 8.37 -14.72 -5.33
CA ILE A 120 7.85 -13.35 -5.32
C ILE A 120 8.81 -12.46 -6.09
N ASP A 121 8.27 -11.69 -7.03
CA ASP A 121 9.06 -10.77 -7.85
C ASP A 121 9.26 -9.44 -7.10
N TYR A 122 10.35 -9.32 -6.35
CA TYR A 122 10.71 -8.09 -5.64
C TYR A 122 11.60 -7.19 -6.49
N ARG A 123 11.14 -5.95 -6.75
CA ARG A 123 11.81 -4.96 -7.61
C ARG A 123 12.11 -3.67 -6.85
N HIS A 124 13.37 -3.24 -6.92
CA HIS A 124 13.79 -1.92 -6.43
C HIS A 124 13.35 -0.84 -7.41
N GLY A 125 12.62 0.16 -6.92
CA GLY A 125 12.15 1.27 -7.73
C GLY A 125 10.91 1.96 -7.17
N THR A 126 10.34 2.83 -8.00
CA THR A 126 9.13 3.59 -7.69
C THR A 126 8.02 3.27 -8.68
N ILE A 127 6.78 3.69 -8.36
CA ILE A 127 5.64 3.47 -9.25
C ILE A 127 5.83 4.17 -10.61
N GLU A 128 6.44 5.36 -10.61
CA GLU A 128 6.71 6.12 -11.84
C GLU A 128 7.66 5.35 -12.77
N GLN A 129 8.68 4.72 -12.20
CA GLN A 129 9.62 3.89 -12.97
C GLN A 129 8.92 2.66 -13.53
N LEU A 130 8.02 2.05 -12.76
CA LEU A 130 7.24 0.90 -13.22
C LEU A 130 6.32 1.28 -14.38
N VAL A 131 5.64 2.42 -14.31
CA VAL A 131 4.81 2.96 -15.41
C VAL A 131 5.66 3.19 -16.66
N GLN A 132 6.84 3.79 -16.50
CA GLN A 132 7.76 4.10 -17.62
C GLN A 132 8.35 2.84 -18.26
N SER A 133 8.50 1.74 -17.52
CA SER A 133 9.07 0.49 -18.05
C SER A 133 8.17 -0.24 -19.03
N GLY A 134 6.89 0.14 -19.15
CA GLY A 134 5.91 -0.56 -19.97
C GLY A 134 5.50 -1.92 -19.39
N GLU A 135 5.64 -2.11 -18.08
CA GLU A 135 5.20 -3.33 -17.39
C GLU A 135 3.73 -3.62 -17.70
N PRO A 136 3.38 -4.87 -18.00
CA PRO A 136 1.98 -5.27 -18.16
C PRO A 136 1.15 -4.97 -16.90
N GLN A 137 -0.04 -4.43 -17.10
CA GLN A 137 -0.95 -4.06 -16.03
C GLN A 137 -1.33 -5.25 -15.12
N PHE A 138 -1.70 -4.94 -13.89
CA PHE A 138 -2.06 -5.90 -12.84
C PHE A 138 -3.58 -6.03 -12.68
N ASP A 139 -4.02 -7.17 -12.16
CA ASP A 139 -5.42 -7.37 -11.75
C ASP A 139 -5.76 -6.50 -10.54
N ALA A 140 -4.83 -6.40 -9.60
CA ALA A 140 -5.00 -5.53 -8.44
C ALA A 140 -3.69 -4.83 -8.06
N VAL A 141 -3.85 -3.61 -7.51
CA VAL A 141 -2.77 -2.84 -6.88
C VAL A 141 -3.10 -2.65 -5.41
N LEU A 142 -2.19 -3.05 -4.55
CA LEU A 142 -2.24 -2.82 -3.12
C LEU A 142 -1.36 -1.60 -2.78
N ASN A 143 -1.94 -0.64 -2.05
CA ASN A 143 -1.30 0.55 -1.54
C ASN A 143 -1.66 0.65 -0.06
N MET A 144 -0.85 -0.01 0.79
CA MET A 144 -1.20 -0.26 2.19
C MET A 144 -0.24 0.46 3.12
N GLU A 145 -0.70 1.55 3.76
CA GLU A 145 0.09 2.43 4.65
C GLU A 145 1.31 3.06 3.93
N VAL A 146 1.11 3.57 2.70
CA VAL A 146 2.16 4.17 1.87
C VAL A 146 1.85 5.62 1.52
N ILE A 147 0.58 5.92 1.23
CA ILE A 147 0.15 7.20 0.67
C ILE A 147 0.51 8.41 1.54
N GLU A 148 0.55 8.24 2.87
CA GLU A 148 0.95 9.27 3.84
C GLU A 148 2.45 9.58 3.83
N HIS A 149 3.27 8.72 3.19
CA HIS A 149 4.73 8.85 3.12
C HIS A 149 5.22 9.38 1.78
N VAL A 150 4.31 9.61 0.81
CA VAL A 150 4.70 10.10 -0.51
C VAL A 150 4.67 11.62 -0.62
N ALA A 151 5.57 12.18 -1.42
CA ALA A 151 5.69 13.62 -1.59
C ALA A 151 4.52 14.25 -2.38
N ASN A 152 3.97 13.51 -3.35
CA ASN A 152 2.85 13.97 -4.19
C ASN A 152 1.78 12.88 -4.30
N PRO A 153 0.86 12.78 -3.32
CA PRO A 153 -0.18 11.76 -3.31
C PRO A 153 -1.09 11.71 -4.56
N PRO A 154 -1.55 12.84 -5.15
CA PRO A 154 -2.40 12.80 -6.34
C PRO A 154 -1.72 12.15 -7.55
N ASP A 155 -0.47 12.50 -7.84
CA ASP A 155 0.28 11.94 -8.98
C ASP A 155 0.61 10.46 -8.73
N PHE A 156 1.05 10.11 -7.51
CA PHE A 156 1.28 8.73 -7.09
C PHE A 156 0.05 7.85 -7.28
N MET A 157 -1.14 8.32 -6.87
CA MET A 157 -2.40 7.59 -7.05
C MET A 157 -2.77 7.41 -8.52
N SER A 158 -2.47 8.42 -9.36
CA SER A 158 -2.66 8.33 -10.80
C SER A 158 -1.76 7.27 -11.44
N ASP A 159 -0.48 7.23 -11.03
CA ASP A 159 0.48 6.25 -11.52
C ASP A 159 0.12 4.82 -11.05
N CYS A 160 -0.31 4.66 -9.80
CA CYS A 160 -0.87 3.39 -9.31
C CYS A 160 -2.08 2.94 -10.15
N ALA A 161 -3.01 3.86 -10.47
CA ALA A 161 -4.18 3.56 -11.29
C ALA A 161 -3.82 3.19 -12.75
N ALA A 162 -2.72 3.75 -13.28
CA ALA A 162 -2.22 3.39 -14.62
C ALA A 162 -1.77 1.93 -14.69
N MET A 163 -1.28 1.36 -13.58
CA MET A 163 -0.85 -0.03 -13.49
C MET A 163 -1.99 -1.04 -13.34
N ILE A 164 -3.23 -0.58 -13.22
CA ILE A 164 -4.40 -1.45 -13.11
C ILE A 164 -4.98 -1.68 -14.52
N ARG A 165 -5.23 -2.95 -14.89
CA ARG A 165 -5.92 -3.26 -16.14
C ARG A 165 -7.40 -2.84 -16.10
N PRO A 166 -8.07 -2.67 -17.25
CA PRO A 166 -9.52 -2.54 -17.28
C PRO A 166 -10.20 -3.71 -16.54
N GLY A 167 -11.18 -3.42 -15.71
CA GLY A 167 -11.83 -4.39 -14.83
C GLY A 167 -11.00 -4.82 -13.62
N GLY A 168 -9.83 -4.21 -13.38
CA GLY A 168 -9.03 -4.44 -12.17
C GLY A 168 -9.40 -3.49 -11.04
N MET A 169 -8.69 -3.58 -9.91
CA MET A 169 -9.00 -2.78 -8.73
C MET A 169 -7.76 -2.31 -7.96
N MET A 170 -7.93 -1.27 -7.16
CA MET A 170 -6.97 -0.82 -6.15
C MET A 170 -7.58 -0.98 -4.76
N ILE A 171 -6.76 -1.43 -3.82
CA ILE A 171 -7.08 -1.40 -2.39
C ILE A 171 -6.05 -0.49 -1.73
N CYS A 172 -6.51 0.60 -1.11
CA CYS A 172 -5.67 1.59 -0.45
C CYS A 172 -6.05 1.73 1.01
N SER A 173 -5.09 1.59 1.93
CA SER A 173 -5.29 1.88 3.35
C SER A 173 -4.32 2.94 3.85
N THR A 174 -4.77 3.71 4.84
CA THR A 174 -3.97 4.75 5.50
C THR A 174 -4.64 5.21 6.79
N ILE A 175 -3.96 6.12 7.49
CA ILE A 175 -4.46 6.78 8.70
C ILE A 175 -5.22 8.06 8.32
N ASN A 176 -6.44 8.21 8.88
CA ASN A 176 -7.29 9.36 8.62
C ASN A 176 -6.77 10.62 9.34
N ARG A 177 -6.89 11.78 8.71
CA ARG A 177 -6.56 13.09 9.29
C ARG A 177 -7.64 13.55 10.27
N THR A 178 -7.67 12.95 11.47
CA THR A 178 -8.58 13.28 12.56
C THR A 178 -7.81 13.54 13.86
N MET A 179 -8.41 14.28 14.79
CA MET A 179 -7.84 14.47 16.12
C MET A 179 -7.74 13.14 16.89
N LYS A 180 -8.67 12.21 16.66
CA LYS A 180 -8.64 10.89 17.29
C LYS A 180 -7.44 10.08 16.76
N ALA A 181 -7.20 10.07 15.44
CA ALA A 181 -6.03 9.44 14.85
C ALA A 181 -4.72 10.06 15.36
N PHE A 182 -4.67 11.39 15.48
CA PHE A 182 -3.52 12.08 16.05
C PHE A 182 -3.22 11.64 17.49
N LEU A 183 -4.22 11.57 18.33
CA LEU A 183 -4.05 11.19 19.73
C LEU A 183 -3.69 9.71 19.89
N PHE A 184 -4.30 8.82 19.14
CA PHE A 184 -4.11 7.38 19.31
C PHE A 184 -2.96 6.83 18.48
N ALA A 185 -2.86 7.16 17.19
CA ALA A 185 -1.85 6.63 16.32
C ALA A 185 -0.49 7.33 16.49
N ILE A 186 -0.49 8.66 16.70
CA ILE A 186 0.73 9.43 16.83
C ILE A 186 1.18 9.53 18.28
N VAL A 187 0.37 10.17 19.14
CA VAL A 187 0.77 10.37 20.54
C VAL A 187 0.82 9.05 21.30
N GLY A 188 -0.18 8.17 21.10
CA GLY A 188 -0.24 6.87 21.77
C GLY A 188 0.88 5.94 21.35
N ALA A 189 1.07 5.72 20.05
CA ALA A 189 2.07 4.79 19.54
C ALA A 189 3.51 5.31 19.67
N GLU A 190 3.74 6.60 19.38
CA GLU A 190 5.09 7.17 19.36
C GLU A 190 5.59 7.63 20.75
N TYR A 191 4.73 8.20 21.57
CA TYR A 191 5.15 8.84 22.82
C TYR A 191 4.78 8.07 24.09
N VAL A 192 3.68 7.33 24.09
CA VAL A 192 3.23 6.60 25.28
C VAL A 192 3.70 5.16 25.26
N LEU A 193 3.50 4.46 24.14
CA LEU A 193 3.82 3.04 24.01
C LEU A 193 5.21 2.79 23.43
N ASN A 194 5.86 3.81 22.84
CA ASN A 194 7.13 3.71 22.12
C ASN A 194 7.16 2.56 21.09
N TRP A 195 6.01 2.29 20.44
CA TRP A 195 5.91 1.26 19.41
C TRP A 195 6.52 1.70 18.10
N LEU A 196 6.54 3.02 17.84
CA LEU A 196 7.09 3.64 16.65
C LEU A 196 8.09 4.73 17.04
N PRO A 197 9.11 5.02 16.22
CA PRO A 197 9.99 6.16 16.41
C PRO A 197 9.20 7.47 16.42
N ARG A 198 9.65 8.42 17.23
CA ARG A 198 9.03 9.75 17.28
C ARG A 198 9.15 10.44 15.93
N GLY A 199 8.03 11.02 15.45
CA GLY A 199 7.97 11.73 14.18
C GLY A 199 7.74 10.81 12.97
N THR A 200 7.39 9.53 13.18
CA THR A 200 7.02 8.61 12.09
C THR A 200 5.82 9.11 11.31
N HIS A 201 4.85 9.76 12.00
CA HIS A 201 3.68 10.32 11.35
C HIS A 201 3.57 11.81 11.62
N GLN A 202 3.37 12.59 10.55
CA GLN A 202 3.09 14.02 10.60
C GLN A 202 1.59 14.22 10.31
N TYR A 203 0.89 14.95 11.20
CA TYR A 203 -0.57 15.15 11.07
C TYR A 203 -0.99 15.68 9.70
N GLU A 204 -0.19 16.58 9.13
CA GLU A 204 -0.44 17.20 7.82
C GLU A 204 -0.36 16.21 6.66
N LYS A 205 0.42 15.14 6.82
CA LYS A 205 0.59 14.08 5.82
C LYS A 205 -0.52 13.02 5.89
N LEU A 206 -1.30 12.96 6.99
CA LEU A 206 -2.43 12.06 7.09
C LEU A 206 -3.49 12.41 6.04
N VAL A 207 -4.20 11.40 5.53
CA VAL A 207 -5.06 11.55 4.36
C VAL A 207 -6.52 11.28 4.73
N ARG A 208 -7.43 12.15 4.28
CA ARG A 208 -8.87 11.94 4.50
C ARG A 208 -9.45 10.98 3.46
N PRO A 209 -10.49 10.21 3.81
CA PRO A 209 -11.19 9.35 2.85
C PRO A 209 -11.65 10.08 1.59
N SER A 210 -12.15 11.32 1.74
CA SER A 210 -12.59 12.17 0.62
C SER A 210 -11.46 12.57 -0.33
N GLU A 211 -10.23 12.71 0.16
CA GLU A 211 -9.06 13.02 -0.66
C GLU A 211 -8.70 11.80 -1.52
N ILE A 212 -8.61 10.60 -0.92
CA ILE A 212 -8.38 9.35 -1.69
C ILE A 212 -9.47 9.12 -2.72
N GLN A 213 -10.74 9.23 -2.34
CA GLN A 213 -11.86 9.06 -3.28
C GLN A 213 -11.78 10.04 -4.44
N SER A 214 -11.41 11.32 -4.16
CA SER A 214 -11.23 12.32 -5.22
C SER A 214 -10.08 11.96 -6.16
N TRP A 215 -8.93 11.51 -5.64
CA TRP A 215 -7.78 11.13 -6.46
C TRP A 215 -8.06 9.89 -7.30
N LEU A 216 -8.67 8.86 -6.71
CA LEU A 216 -9.10 7.65 -7.45
C LEU A 216 -10.09 8.00 -8.58
N THR A 217 -11.09 8.84 -8.29
CA THR A 217 -12.07 9.28 -9.29
C THR A 217 -11.41 10.05 -10.43
N ARG A 218 -10.46 10.95 -10.12
CA ARG A 218 -9.69 11.68 -11.14
C ARG A 218 -8.82 10.75 -11.98
N ALA A 219 -8.34 9.68 -11.41
CA ALA A 219 -7.57 8.63 -12.09
C ALA A 219 -8.45 7.63 -12.86
N GLY A 220 -9.76 7.88 -12.93
CA GLY A 220 -10.71 7.08 -13.72
C GLY A 220 -11.21 5.82 -13.02
N LEU A 221 -11.06 5.69 -11.69
CA LEU A 221 -11.59 4.57 -10.93
C LEU A 221 -12.94 4.92 -10.29
N LEU A 222 -13.83 3.94 -10.25
CA LEU A 222 -15.08 4.02 -9.50
C LEU A 222 -14.81 3.65 -8.05
N THR A 223 -15.09 4.56 -7.12
CA THR A 223 -14.80 4.36 -5.70
C THR A 223 -15.97 3.70 -4.98
N GLN A 224 -15.66 2.78 -4.08
CA GLN A 224 -16.60 2.24 -3.10
C GLN A 224 -16.57 3.08 -1.81
N PRO A 225 -17.59 2.99 -0.94
CA PRO A 225 -17.54 3.58 0.40
C PRO A 225 -16.31 3.08 1.16
N SER A 226 -15.61 4.00 1.84
CA SER A 226 -14.48 3.61 2.69
C SER A 226 -14.96 2.84 3.91
N ILE A 227 -14.14 1.91 4.39
CA ILE A 227 -14.42 1.05 5.55
C ILE A 227 -13.34 1.32 6.60
N GLY A 228 -13.75 1.58 7.83
CA GLY A 228 -12.84 1.83 8.94
C GLY A 228 -12.19 0.54 9.43
N MET A 229 -10.96 0.66 9.92
CA MET A 229 -10.24 -0.41 10.58
C MET A 229 -9.76 0.09 11.94
N SER A 230 -10.11 -0.62 13.01
CA SER A 230 -9.79 -0.22 14.37
C SER A 230 -9.32 -1.37 15.23
N LEU A 231 -8.39 -1.04 16.14
CA LEU A 231 -7.86 -1.97 17.13
C LEU A 231 -8.74 -1.94 18.39
N ASN A 232 -9.18 -3.10 18.85
CA ASN A 232 -9.69 -3.26 20.19
C ASN A 232 -8.49 -3.36 21.16
N PRO A 233 -8.28 -2.37 22.05
CA PRO A 233 -7.09 -2.32 22.88
C PRO A 233 -7.04 -3.43 23.97
N ILE A 234 -8.19 -4.04 24.29
CA ILE A 234 -8.27 -5.12 25.29
C ILE A 234 -7.94 -6.46 24.67
N THR A 235 -8.58 -6.80 23.55
CA THR A 235 -8.40 -8.09 22.88
C THR A 235 -7.25 -8.09 21.87
N ARG A 236 -6.73 -6.91 21.51
CA ARG A 236 -5.73 -6.66 20.47
C ARG A 236 -6.16 -7.16 19.07
N ASN A 237 -7.45 -7.31 18.87
CA ASN A 237 -7.99 -7.70 17.59
C ASN A 237 -8.31 -6.47 16.74
N TRP A 238 -7.91 -6.52 15.48
CA TRP A 238 -8.29 -5.55 14.47
C TRP A 238 -9.61 -5.96 13.82
N THR A 239 -10.51 -5.02 13.66
CA THR A 239 -11.85 -5.23 13.08
C THR A 239 -12.19 -4.14 12.08
N PHE A 240 -13.01 -4.48 11.09
CA PHE A 240 -13.57 -3.53 10.12
C PHE A 240 -14.95 -3.06 10.59
N SER A 241 -15.25 -1.77 10.37
CA SER A 241 -16.51 -1.13 10.78
C SER A 241 -16.74 0.16 9.98
N ASP A 242 -17.85 0.85 10.24
CA ASP A 242 -18.14 2.16 9.65
C ASP A 242 -17.37 3.31 10.32
N ASP A 243 -16.64 3.07 11.43
CA ASP A 243 -15.83 4.08 12.12
C ASP A 243 -14.53 4.38 11.38
N LEU A 244 -14.54 5.41 10.55
CA LEU A 244 -13.39 5.90 9.79
C LEU A 244 -12.42 6.75 10.61
N SER A 245 -12.57 6.82 11.93
CA SER A 245 -11.90 7.85 12.74
C SER A 245 -10.39 7.66 12.91
N ILE A 246 -9.83 6.47 12.67
CA ILE A 246 -8.37 6.23 12.76
C ILE A 246 -7.85 5.68 11.42
N ASN A 247 -7.82 4.36 11.24
CA ASN A 247 -7.41 3.75 9.97
C ASN A 247 -8.64 3.45 9.12
N TYR A 248 -8.46 3.45 7.82
CA TYR A 248 -9.51 3.09 6.87
C TYR A 248 -8.94 2.47 5.61
N VAL A 249 -9.79 1.78 4.88
CA VAL A 249 -9.52 1.20 3.56
C VAL A 249 -10.50 1.78 2.55
N THR A 250 -10.02 2.14 1.37
CA THR A 250 -10.83 2.55 0.22
C THR A 250 -10.52 1.66 -0.97
N ILE A 251 -11.57 1.23 -1.68
CA ILE A 251 -11.46 0.45 -2.90
C ILE A 251 -11.82 1.34 -4.09
N GLY A 252 -10.99 1.28 -5.14
CA GLY A 252 -11.26 1.86 -6.45
C GLY A 252 -11.25 0.77 -7.52
N VAL A 253 -12.27 0.74 -8.37
CA VAL A 253 -12.40 -0.24 -9.45
C VAL A 253 -12.22 0.47 -10.79
N LYS A 254 -11.33 -0.03 -11.65
CA LYS A 254 -11.16 0.48 -12.99
C LYS A 254 -12.27 -0.08 -13.89
N PRO A 255 -13.07 0.77 -14.56
CA PRO A 255 -14.10 0.27 -15.47
C PRO A 255 -13.52 -0.71 -16.49
N SER A 256 -14.29 -1.75 -16.82
CA SER A 256 -13.96 -2.62 -17.95
C SER A 256 -14.12 -1.84 -19.24
N ASP A 257 -13.27 -2.12 -20.23
CA ASP A 257 -13.49 -1.59 -21.58
C ASP A 257 -14.86 -2.10 -22.05
N VAL A 258 -15.78 -1.17 -22.24
CA VAL A 258 -17.07 -1.52 -22.86
C VAL A 258 -16.74 -1.96 -24.27
N GLN A 259 -16.89 -3.24 -24.56
CA GLN A 259 -16.87 -3.71 -25.95
C GLN A 259 -18.04 -3.01 -26.66
N SER A 260 -17.71 -1.95 -27.41
CA SER A 260 -18.62 -1.24 -28.29
C SER A 260 -18.87 -2.03 -29.56
#